data_1766a98d61c683a6a4fc5c927e3aedd1
#
_entry.id   1766a98d61c683a6a4fc5c927e3aedd1
#
_cell.length_a   1.000
_cell.length_b   1.000
_cell.length_c   1.000
_cell.angle_alpha   90.00
_cell.angle_beta   90.00
_cell.angle_gamma   90.00
#
_symmetry.space_group_name_H-M   'P 1'
#
loop_
_entity.id
_entity.type
_entity.pdbx_description
1 polymer ?
#
loop_
_entity_poly.entity_id
_entity_poly.type
_entity_poly.pdbx_seq_one_letter_code
_entity_poly.pdbx_strand_id
1 'polypeptide(L)'
;MNTIIFAKSSSDPDSPYGVSVVIEDRKLFIECPCPAGGHGTLCKHRVAFLKGDESMLYNPEQKPLLNQLQIIAAETTLGEILDKYLTQMSELEELKGSFKKTKRQLARTMDEGVHVNKGIAEKYGGEF
;
A
#
# COMPACT_ATOMS: atom_id res chain seq x y z
N MET A 1 18.06 12.02 17.22
CA MET A 1 16.98 12.73 16.53
C MET A 1 15.73 12.69 17.38
N ASN A 2 15.07 13.77 17.54
CA ASN A 2 13.80 13.86 18.23
C ASN A 2 13.03 15.01 17.60
N THR A 3 12.11 14.70 16.69
CA THR A 3 11.40 15.71 15.91
C THR A 3 9.99 15.26 15.55
N ILE A 4 9.20 16.22 15.09
CA ILE A 4 7.84 15.97 14.59
C ILE A 4 7.78 16.50 13.15
N ILE A 5 7.38 15.63 12.23
CA ILE A 5 7.15 15.98 10.83
C ILE A 5 5.64 15.98 10.60
N PHE A 6 5.10 17.10 10.14
CA PHE A 6 3.65 17.23 9.97
C PHE A 6 3.18 16.67 8.63
N ALA A 7 2.20 15.78 8.70
CA ALA A 7 1.58 15.12 7.55
C ALA A 7 0.20 15.70 7.27
N LYS A 8 -0.17 15.80 6.01
CA LYS A 8 -1.49 16.25 5.59
C LYS A 8 -2.58 15.29 6.08
N SER A 9 -3.66 15.86 6.60
CA SER A 9 -4.88 15.11 6.91
C SER A 9 -5.85 15.21 5.74
N SER A 10 -6.38 14.08 5.27
CA SER A 10 -7.39 14.07 4.20
C SER A 10 -8.77 14.50 4.71
N SER A 11 -9.04 14.34 6.01
CA SER A 11 -10.32 14.70 6.61
C SER A 11 -10.38 16.16 7.07
N ASP A 12 -9.25 16.75 7.43
CA ASP A 12 -9.17 18.14 7.88
C ASP A 12 -7.85 18.76 7.41
N PRO A 13 -7.85 19.49 6.27
CA PRO A 13 -6.64 20.09 5.72
C PRO A 13 -5.95 21.11 6.64
N ASP A 14 -6.66 21.68 7.61
CA ASP A 14 -6.13 22.68 8.52
C ASP A 14 -5.54 22.05 9.80
N SER A 15 -5.72 20.76 9.99
CA SER A 15 -5.26 20.04 11.18
C SER A 15 -4.34 18.88 10.80
N PRO A 16 -3.05 19.16 10.59
CA PRO A 16 -2.10 18.10 10.21
C PRO A 16 -1.84 17.12 11.35
N TYR A 17 -1.39 15.92 11.01
CA TYR A 17 -0.92 14.96 11.99
C TYR A 17 0.57 15.16 12.26
N GLY A 18 0.95 15.24 13.52
CA GLY A 18 2.36 15.30 13.91
C GLY A 18 2.96 13.90 14.00
N VAL A 19 3.70 13.51 12.97
CA VAL A 19 4.42 12.23 12.96
C VAL A 19 5.70 12.39 13.79
N SER A 20 5.78 11.65 14.88
CA SER A 20 6.92 11.68 15.79
C SER A 20 8.04 10.77 15.27
N VAL A 21 9.26 11.31 15.17
CA VAL A 21 10.45 10.56 14.77
C VAL A 21 11.48 10.72 15.89
N VAL A 22 11.79 9.63 16.57
CA VAL A 22 12.66 9.63 17.74
C VAL A 22 13.70 8.52 17.64
N ILE A 23 14.95 8.84 17.95
CA ILE A 23 15.99 7.85 18.19
C ILE A 23 16.30 7.85 19.67
N GLU A 24 16.06 6.74 20.34
CA GLU A 24 16.28 6.54 21.76
C GLU A 24 16.82 5.14 22.00
N ASP A 25 17.82 5.01 22.84
CA ASP A 25 18.47 3.72 23.14
C ASP A 25 18.86 2.92 21.87
N ARG A 26 19.36 3.63 20.87
CA ARG A 26 19.79 3.09 19.57
C ARG A 26 18.62 2.46 18.78
N LYS A 27 17.39 2.89 19.05
CA LYS A 27 16.20 2.46 18.32
C LYS A 27 15.51 3.65 17.68
N LEU A 28 15.06 3.45 16.45
CA LEU A 28 14.25 4.43 15.72
C LEU A 28 12.77 4.13 15.94
N PHE A 29 12.04 5.14 16.43
CA PHE A 29 10.59 5.06 16.60
C PHE A 29 9.92 6.07 15.68
N ILE A 30 8.90 5.63 14.95
CA ILE A 30 8.09 6.47 14.07
C ILE A 30 6.63 6.24 14.43
N GLU A 31 5.98 7.24 15.00
CA GLU A 31 4.60 7.14 15.47
C GLU A 31 3.73 8.20 14.81
N CYS A 32 2.51 7.82 14.43
CA CYS A 32 1.53 8.72 13.83
C CYS A 32 0.21 8.65 14.60
N PRO A 33 -0.34 9.80 15.04
CA PRO A 33 -1.58 9.83 15.80
C PRO A 33 -2.84 9.75 14.95
N CYS A 34 -2.73 9.52 13.64
CA CYS A 34 -3.91 9.34 12.80
C CYS A 34 -4.73 8.11 13.24
N PRO A 35 -5.99 7.96 12.83
CA PRO A 35 -6.81 6.83 13.28
C PRO A 35 -6.15 5.46 13.09
N ALA A 36 -5.53 5.20 11.94
CA ALA A 36 -4.82 3.94 11.72
C ALA A 36 -3.60 3.79 12.64
N GLY A 37 -2.75 4.81 12.72
CA GLY A 37 -1.57 4.81 13.59
C GLY A 37 -1.91 4.68 15.07
N GLY A 38 -2.99 5.35 15.50
CA GLY A 38 -3.48 5.27 16.89
C GLY A 38 -3.97 3.88 17.28
N HIS A 39 -4.41 3.07 16.33
CA HIS A 39 -4.80 1.68 16.55
C HIS A 39 -3.65 0.69 16.36
N GLY A 40 -2.42 1.17 16.16
CA GLY A 40 -1.25 0.31 15.98
C GLY A 40 -1.16 -0.34 14.61
N THR A 41 -1.94 0.12 13.64
CA THR A 41 -1.88 -0.38 12.26
C THR A 41 -1.04 0.53 11.37
N LEU A 42 -0.60 0.00 10.25
CA LEU A 42 0.17 0.78 9.29
C LEU A 42 -0.70 1.88 8.68
N CYS A 43 -0.17 3.10 8.65
CA CYS A 43 -0.89 4.24 8.08
C CYS A 43 -0.19 4.78 6.83
N LYS A 44 -0.95 5.43 5.97
CA LYS A 44 -0.44 6.05 4.74
C LYS A 44 0.61 7.12 5.01
N HIS A 45 0.53 7.82 6.14
CA HIS A 45 1.47 8.91 6.47
C HIS A 45 2.86 8.37 6.74
N ARG A 46 2.99 7.33 7.56
CA ARG A 46 4.28 6.72 7.86
C ARG A 46 4.91 6.08 6.62
N VAL A 47 4.12 5.38 5.83
CA VAL A 47 4.61 4.79 4.57
C VAL A 47 5.10 5.87 3.62
N ALA A 48 4.31 6.94 3.42
CA ALA A 48 4.68 8.05 2.55
C ALA A 48 6.01 8.68 2.99
N PHE A 49 6.19 8.92 4.27
CA PHE A 49 7.41 9.54 4.79
C PHE A 49 8.63 8.62 4.64
N LEU A 50 8.47 7.32 4.83
CA LEU A 50 9.55 6.36 4.58
C LEU A 50 9.95 6.31 3.10
N LYS A 51 8.97 6.47 2.19
CA LYS A 51 9.20 6.54 0.75
C LYS A 51 9.77 7.88 0.29
N GLY A 52 9.73 8.90 1.15
CA GLY A 52 10.11 10.26 0.78
C GLY A 52 9.09 10.97 -0.08
N ASP A 53 7.83 10.62 0.05
CA ASP A 53 6.73 11.26 -0.68
C ASP A 53 6.42 12.64 -0.11
N GLU A 54 6.97 13.66 -0.76
CA GLU A 54 6.81 15.06 -0.35
C GLU A 54 5.35 15.54 -0.43
N SER A 55 4.52 14.90 -1.23
CA SER A 55 3.12 15.30 -1.40
C SER A 55 2.32 15.18 -0.10
N MET A 56 2.82 14.39 0.85
CA MET A 56 2.18 14.22 2.16
C MET A 56 2.70 15.21 3.23
N LEU A 57 3.72 15.99 2.92
CA LEU A 57 4.21 17.02 3.85
C LEU A 57 3.20 18.18 3.95
N TYR A 58 2.79 18.49 5.18
CA TYR A 58 1.98 19.66 5.46
C TYR A 58 2.82 20.94 5.35
N ASN A 59 4.06 20.91 5.86
CA ASN A 59 5.00 22.03 5.81
C ASN A 59 6.18 21.68 4.90
N PRO A 60 6.26 22.29 3.69
CA PRO A 60 7.35 22.02 2.75
C PRO A 60 8.76 22.33 3.30
N GLU A 61 8.85 23.19 4.31
CA GLU A 61 10.13 23.52 4.94
C GLU A 61 10.73 22.33 5.70
N GLN A 62 9.93 21.30 5.98
CA GLN A 62 10.39 20.07 6.64
C GLN A 62 10.98 19.02 5.69
N LYS A 63 11.09 19.33 4.41
CA LYS A 63 11.71 18.43 3.43
C LYS A 63 13.10 17.93 3.85
N PRO A 64 14.01 18.75 4.40
CA PRO A 64 15.30 18.26 4.89
C PRO A 64 15.18 17.19 5.99
N LEU A 65 14.17 17.32 6.87
CA LEU A 65 13.91 16.32 7.90
C LEU A 65 13.40 15.01 7.29
N LEU A 66 12.56 15.09 6.27
CA LEU A 66 12.08 13.93 5.53
C LEU A 66 13.24 13.19 4.85
N ASN A 67 14.14 13.92 4.20
CA ASN A 67 15.34 13.34 3.58
C ASN A 67 16.23 12.66 4.61
N GLN A 68 16.41 13.27 5.77
CA GLN A 68 17.18 12.71 6.87
C GLN A 68 16.54 11.40 7.38
N LEU A 69 15.24 11.38 7.52
CA LEU A 69 14.50 10.17 7.94
C LEU A 69 14.73 9.02 6.95
N GLN A 70 14.67 9.30 5.65
CA GLN A 70 14.93 8.28 4.62
C GLN A 70 16.33 7.69 4.74
N ILE A 71 17.35 8.53 4.94
CA ILE A 71 18.73 8.09 5.10
C ILE A 71 18.85 7.19 6.33
N ILE A 72 18.29 7.62 7.45
CA ILE A 72 18.34 6.86 8.69
C ILE A 72 17.64 5.51 8.54
N ALA A 73 16.42 5.51 7.99
CA ALA A 73 15.65 4.29 7.81
C ALA A 73 16.34 3.27 6.90
N ALA A 74 17.00 3.75 5.84
CA ALA A 74 17.75 2.90 4.92
C ALA A 74 18.91 2.16 5.59
N GLU A 75 19.45 2.70 6.69
CA GLU A 75 20.53 2.07 7.47
C GLU A 75 20.00 1.07 8.49
N THR A 76 18.69 0.83 8.52
CA THR A 76 18.03 -0.08 9.47
C THR A 76 17.29 -1.19 8.74
N THR A 77 16.84 -2.20 9.49
CA THR A 77 15.97 -3.27 8.95
C THR A 77 14.65 -2.74 8.41
N LEU A 78 14.25 -1.53 8.83
CA LEU A 78 13.04 -0.89 8.35
C LEU A 78 13.09 -0.65 6.83
N GLY A 79 14.24 -0.30 6.28
CA GLY A 79 14.43 -0.14 4.83
C GLY A 79 14.14 -1.43 4.07
N GLU A 80 14.64 -2.56 4.56
CA GLU A 80 14.41 -3.87 3.95
C GLU A 80 12.93 -4.27 4.01
N ILE A 81 12.29 -4.03 5.15
CA ILE A 81 10.87 -4.35 5.34
C ILE A 81 10.01 -3.46 4.45
N LEU A 82 10.36 -2.19 4.30
CA LEU A 82 9.67 -1.27 3.40
C LEU A 82 9.74 -1.76 1.95
N ASP A 83 10.93 -2.14 1.48
CA ASP A 83 11.10 -2.65 0.12
C ASP A 83 10.26 -3.89 -0.13
N LYS A 84 10.23 -4.81 0.83
CA LYS A 84 9.40 -6.01 0.77
C LYS A 84 7.91 -5.64 0.69
N TYR A 85 7.47 -4.71 1.53
CA TYR A 85 6.09 -4.25 1.56
C TYR A 85 5.66 -3.64 0.22
N LEU A 86 6.50 -2.76 -0.35
CA LEU A 86 6.20 -2.11 -1.63
C LEU A 86 6.17 -3.11 -2.78
N THR A 87 7.07 -4.09 -2.78
CA THR A 87 7.08 -5.17 -3.78
C THR A 87 5.80 -5.99 -3.70
N GLN A 88 5.40 -6.39 -2.50
CA GLN A 88 4.18 -7.16 -2.30
C GLN A 88 2.92 -6.38 -2.66
N MET A 89 2.89 -5.06 -2.41
CA MET A 89 1.78 -4.22 -2.85
C MET A 89 1.65 -4.20 -4.38
N SER A 90 2.78 -4.09 -5.08
CA SER A 90 2.81 -4.11 -6.54
C SER A 90 2.31 -5.45 -7.09
N GLU A 91 2.78 -6.55 -6.52
CA GLU A 91 2.36 -7.91 -6.89
C GLU A 91 0.85 -8.11 -6.64
N LEU A 92 0.35 -7.59 -5.52
CA LEU A 92 -1.07 -7.67 -5.19
C LEU A 92 -1.94 -6.91 -6.21
N GLU A 93 -1.52 -5.72 -6.63
CA GLU A 93 -2.24 -4.94 -7.63
C GLU A 93 -2.25 -5.62 -8.99
N GLU A 94 -1.14 -6.24 -9.39
CA GLU A 94 -1.07 -7.04 -10.62
C GLU A 94 -2.02 -8.23 -10.56
N LEU A 95 -2.04 -8.93 -9.42
CA LEU A 95 -2.92 -10.08 -9.22
C LEU A 95 -4.39 -9.66 -9.25
N LYS A 96 -4.75 -8.54 -8.64
CA LYS A 96 -6.12 -7.98 -8.70
C LYS A 96 -6.53 -7.69 -10.14
N GLY A 97 -5.65 -7.09 -10.94
CA GLY A 97 -5.90 -6.81 -12.35
C GLY A 97 -6.09 -8.09 -13.16
N SER A 98 -5.21 -9.06 -12.97
CA SER A 98 -5.30 -10.37 -13.61
C SER A 98 -6.58 -11.10 -13.22
N PHE A 99 -6.94 -11.06 -11.95
CA PHE A 99 -8.18 -11.68 -11.44
C PHE A 99 -9.43 -11.08 -12.08
N LYS A 100 -9.48 -9.76 -12.23
CA LYS A 100 -10.59 -9.09 -12.92
C LYS A 100 -10.73 -9.58 -14.37
N LYS A 101 -9.61 -9.70 -15.08
CA LYS A 101 -9.61 -10.20 -16.47
C LYS A 101 -10.13 -11.63 -16.54
N THR A 102 -9.67 -12.49 -15.63
CA THR A 102 -10.09 -13.89 -15.58
C THR A 102 -11.58 -14.01 -15.27
N LYS A 103 -12.10 -13.19 -14.36
CA LYS A 103 -13.53 -13.16 -14.06
C LYS A 103 -14.36 -12.80 -15.29
N ARG A 104 -13.94 -11.77 -16.03
CA ARG A 104 -14.61 -11.36 -17.27
C ARG A 104 -14.56 -12.46 -18.33
N GLN A 105 -13.40 -13.10 -18.47
CA GLN A 105 -13.22 -14.19 -19.42
C GLN A 105 -14.15 -15.35 -19.08
N LEU A 106 -14.24 -15.73 -17.82
CA LEU A 106 -15.12 -16.81 -17.37
C LEU A 106 -16.59 -16.50 -17.69
N ALA A 107 -17.06 -15.32 -17.36
CA ALA A 107 -18.43 -14.89 -17.63
C ALA A 107 -18.72 -14.88 -19.14
N ARG A 108 -17.83 -14.27 -19.91
CA ARG A 108 -17.99 -14.20 -21.38
C ARG A 108 -18.00 -15.57 -22.03
N THR A 109 -17.10 -16.46 -21.59
CA THR A 109 -17.00 -17.81 -22.14
C THR A 109 -18.28 -18.61 -21.88
N MET A 110 -18.88 -18.45 -20.69
CA MET A 110 -20.16 -19.09 -20.40
C MET A 110 -21.31 -18.50 -21.22
N ASP A 111 -21.32 -17.18 -21.43
CA ASP A 111 -22.37 -16.50 -22.21
C ASP A 111 -22.28 -16.81 -23.70
N GLU A 112 -21.09 -16.85 -24.26
CA GLU A 112 -20.83 -17.10 -25.68
C GLU A 112 -20.83 -18.60 -26.02
N GLY A 113 -20.68 -19.44 -25.03
CA GLY A 113 -20.56 -20.87 -25.20
C GLY A 113 -19.12 -21.33 -25.42
N VAL A 114 -18.86 -22.56 -25.04
CA VAL A 114 -17.56 -23.21 -25.20
C VAL A 114 -17.79 -24.56 -25.86
N HIS A 115 -16.92 -24.91 -26.80
CA HIS A 115 -17.02 -26.19 -27.50
C HIS A 115 -16.78 -27.37 -26.54
N VAL A 116 -17.64 -28.36 -26.65
CA VAL A 116 -17.48 -29.64 -25.93
C VAL A 116 -17.02 -30.72 -26.93
N ASN A 117 -16.38 -31.76 -26.42
CA ASN A 117 -15.97 -32.86 -27.29
C ASN A 117 -17.20 -33.66 -27.74
N LYS A 118 -17.01 -34.45 -28.81
CA LYS A 118 -18.07 -35.23 -29.42
C LYS A 118 -18.75 -36.19 -28.42
N GLY A 119 -17.99 -36.85 -27.57
CA GLY A 119 -18.53 -37.76 -26.56
C GLY A 119 -19.48 -37.09 -25.57
N ILE A 120 -19.10 -35.90 -25.10
CA ILE A 120 -19.93 -35.08 -24.19
C ILE A 120 -21.20 -34.61 -24.93
N ALA A 121 -21.04 -34.12 -26.16
CA ALA A 121 -22.18 -33.65 -26.97
C ALA A 121 -23.18 -34.78 -27.22
N GLU A 122 -22.72 -35.99 -27.54
CA GLU A 122 -23.58 -37.15 -27.76
C GLU A 122 -24.30 -37.60 -26.51
N LYS A 123 -23.61 -37.57 -25.36
CA LYS A 123 -24.15 -38.04 -24.08
C LYS A 123 -25.15 -37.09 -23.45
N TYR A 124 -24.85 -35.79 -23.50
CA TYR A 124 -25.62 -34.76 -22.77
C TYR A 124 -26.33 -33.73 -23.66
N GLY A 125 -26.04 -33.70 -24.96
CA GLY A 125 -26.50 -32.70 -25.89
C GLY A 125 -27.88 -32.98 -26.47
N GLY A 126 -28.77 -33.56 -25.69
CA GLY A 126 -30.14 -33.83 -26.17
C GLY A 126 -30.98 -32.56 -26.35
N GLU A 127 -31.96 -32.62 -27.25
CA GLU A 127 -32.95 -31.56 -27.37
C GLU A 127 -34.02 -31.70 -26.27
N PHE A 128 -34.37 -30.54 -25.74
CA PHE A 128 -35.40 -30.45 -24.69
C PHE A 128 -36.73 -29.95 -25.25
#